data_9c5b83205bb326146f55741a88f6c0f0
#
_entry.id   9c5b83205bb326146f55741a88f6c0f0
#
_cell.length_a   1.000
_cell.length_b   1.000
_cell.length_c   1.000
_cell.angle_alpha   90.00
_cell.angle_beta   90.00
_cell.angle_gamma   90.00
#
_symmetry.space_group_name_H-M   'P 1'
#
loop_
_entity.id
_entity.type
_entity.pdbx_description
1 polymer ?
#
loop_
_entity_poly.entity_id
_entity_poly.type
_entity_poly.pdbx_seq_one_letter_code
_entity_poly.pdbx_strand_id
1 'polypeptide(L)'
;MKTKLVNVGFAPITTQNETTYTVGTPVYFTAAQAGGREYKATASGTVKTIDANSQTVYEAEVNGGYEIELTLIDIIDTIAEKWLGYEIRSNGTLEVAKDTEKPRFALILSDNDTSDVGKTEIFYNCVCTSRPDITGKTAEQGNWDEQFVTYKITARPRLKDNAVRLRISGTTELEAIPEPAAVTTNNTPSTP
;
A
#
# COMPACT_ATOMS: atom_id res chain seq x y z
N MET A 1 8.29 -8.01 19.60
CA MET A 1 8.35 -6.61 19.18
C MET A 1 6.92 -6.10 19.09
N LYS A 2 6.57 -5.05 19.81
CA LYS A 2 5.21 -4.47 19.75
C LYS A 2 5.28 -3.27 18.81
N THR A 3 4.52 -3.30 17.73
CA THR A 3 4.38 -2.20 16.77
C THR A 3 3.00 -1.60 16.86
N LYS A 4 2.90 -0.30 16.63
CA LYS A 4 1.65 0.44 16.60
C LYS A 4 1.56 1.15 15.24
N LEU A 5 0.53 0.84 14.47
CA LEU A 5 0.20 1.60 13.26
C LEU A 5 -0.20 3.03 13.67
N VAL A 6 0.50 4.01 13.14
CA VAL A 6 0.34 5.43 13.50
C VAL A 6 -0.41 6.19 12.44
N ASN A 7 0.06 6.09 11.19
CA ASN A 7 -0.53 6.80 10.06
C ASN A 7 -0.81 5.84 8.90
N VAL A 8 -1.96 6.05 8.28
CA VAL A 8 -2.32 5.44 7.00
C VAL A 8 -2.64 6.58 6.04
N GLY A 9 -2.01 6.56 4.89
CA GLY A 9 -2.23 7.56 3.86
C GLY A 9 -2.04 6.99 2.46
N PHE A 10 -2.39 7.77 1.46
CA PHE A 10 -2.17 7.41 0.07
C PHE A 10 -1.97 8.66 -0.79
N ALA A 11 -1.37 8.49 -1.95
CA ALA A 11 -1.30 9.52 -2.97
C ALA A 11 -1.79 8.95 -4.31
N PRO A 12 -2.78 9.56 -4.98
CA PRO A 12 -3.28 9.06 -6.24
C PRO A 12 -2.21 9.16 -7.33
N ILE A 13 -2.07 8.12 -8.15
CA ILE A 13 -1.17 8.15 -9.31
C ILE A 13 -1.90 8.85 -10.45
N THR A 14 -1.31 9.94 -10.95
CA THR A 14 -1.85 10.71 -12.06
C THR A 14 -1.27 10.29 -13.41
N THR A 15 -0.01 9.88 -13.44
CA THR A 15 0.65 9.38 -14.65
C THR A 15 1.67 8.31 -14.29
N GLN A 16 1.63 7.19 -15.01
CA GLN A 16 2.62 6.12 -14.88
C GLN A 16 2.91 5.49 -16.24
N ASN A 17 4.18 5.53 -16.64
CA ASN A 17 4.72 4.86 -17.81
C ASN A 17 6.21 4.53 -17.57
N GLU A 18 6.91 4.03 -18.57
CA GLU A 18 8.32 3.62 -18.48
C GLU A 18 9.28 4.78 -18.16
N THR A 19 8.89 6.02 -18.40
CA THR A 19 9.76 7.20 -18.20
C THR A 19 9.26 8.11 -17.09
N THR A 20 7.98 8.09 -16.81
CA THR A 20 7.32 9.06 -15.93
C THR A 20 6.50 8.35 -14.85
N TYR A 21 6.65 8.82 -13.64
CA TYR A 21 5.81 8.45 -12.50
C TYR A 21 5.44 9.73 -11.75
N THR A 22 4.16 10.07 -11.75
CA THR A 22 3.64 11.27 -11.11
C THR A 22 2.50 10.91 -10.18
N VAL A 23 2.58 11.41 -8.97
CA VAL A 23 1.57 11.23 -7.92
C VAL A 23 1.05 12.58 -7.45
N GLY A 24 -0.18 12.58 -6.98
CA GLY A 24 -0.76 13.73 -6.29
C GLY A 24 -0.21 13.92 -4.88
N THR A 25 -0.75 14.90 -4.19
CA THR A 25 -0.42 15.16 -2.79
C THR A 25 -0.91 14.00 -1.92
N PRO A 26 -0.10 13.53 -0.96
CA PRO A 26 -0.52 12.53 0.01
C PRO A 26 -1.72 12.99 0.84
N VAL A 27 -2.66 12.07 1.05
CA VAL A 27 -3.83 12.24 1.90
C VAL A 27 -3.74 11.22 3.03
N TYR A 28 -3.84 11.70 4.28
CA TYR A 28 -3.78 10.84 5.46
C TYR A 28 -5.16 10.70 6.09
N PHE A 29 -5.41 9.53 6.66
CA PHE A 29 -6.66 9.25 7.34
C PHE A 29 -6.51 9.52 8.84
N THR A 30 -7.37 10.37 9.37
CA THR A 30 -7.44 10.57 10.83
C THR A 30 -8.12 9.37 11.49
N ALA A 31 -7.80 9.13 12.75
CA ALA A 31 -8.42 8.05 13.54
C ALA A 31 -9.95 8.13 13.58
N ALA A 32 -10.51 9.35 13.48
CA ALA A 32 -11.95 9.57 13.50
C ALA A 32 -12.64 9.31 12.15
N GLN A 33 -11.90 9.33 11.05
CA GLN A 33 -12.47 9.20 9.70
C GLN A 33 -12.35 7.77 9.16
N ALA A 34 -11.15 7.21 9.17
CA ALA A 34 -10.90 5.86 8.66
C ALA A 34 -9.59 5.30 9.25
N GLY A 35 -9.39 5.49 10.56
CA GLY A 35 -8.15 5.10 11.22
C GLY A 35 -7.74 3.67 10.92
N GLY A 36 -6.44 3.47 10.63
CA GLY A 36 -5.88 2.16 10.40
C GLY A 36 -5.81 1.35 11.68
N ARG A 37 -6.32 0.11 11.65
CA ARG A 37 -6.23 -0.82 12.77
C ARG A 37 -5.01 -1.72 12.65
N GLU A 38 -4.89 -2.37 11.50
CA GLU A 38 -3.82 -3.32 11.22
C GLU A 38 -3.60 -3.46 9.71
N TYR A 39 -2.40 -3.88 9.35
CA TYR A 39 -2.11 -4.31 8.00
C TYR A 39 -1.20 -5.54 7.99
N LYS A 40 -1.28 -6.30 6.92
CA LYS A 40 -0.38 -7.40 6.61
C LYS A 40 0.04 -7.29 5.17
N ALA A 41 1.35 -7.15 4.92
CA ALA A 41 1.92 -7.16 3.59
C ALA A 41 2.67 -8.49 3.37
N THR A 42 2.20 -9.29 2.44
CA THR A 42 2.78 -10.58 2.08
C THR A 42 3.52 -10.43 0.76
N ALA A 43 4.81 -10.79 0.75
CA ALA A 43 5.60 -10.75 -0.47
C ALA A 43 5.02 -11.70 -1.54
N SER A 44 4.93 -11.21 -2.76
CA SER A 44 4.48 -11.94 -3.94
C SER A 44 5.65 -12.06 -4.91
N GLY A 45 5.93 -13.29 -5.35
CA GLY A 45 7.02 -13.54 -6.30
C GLY A 45 7.09 -15.02 -6.64
N THR A 46 7.92 -15.35 -7.61
CA THR A 46 8.19 -16.72 -8.02
C THR A 46 9.70 -16.95 -8.08
N VAL A 47 10.12 -18.11 -7.59
CA VAL A 47 11.50 -18.56 -7.79
C VAL A 47 11.56 -19.28 -9.13
N LYS A 48 12.47 -18.83 -9.99
CA LYS A 48 12.75 -19.47 -11.28
C LYS A 48 14.06 -20.24 -11.17
N THR A 49 13.97 -21.56 -11.29
CA THR A 49 15.12 -22.45 -11.27
C THR A 49 15.37 -23.00 -12.66
N ILE A 50 16.62 -23.18 -13.02
CA ILE A 50 17.04 -23.92 -14.21
C ILE A 50 17.95 -25.04 -13.75
N ASP A 51 17.53 -26.27 -14.01
CA ASP A 51 18.29 -27.47 -13.67
C ASP A 51 18.97 -28.02 -14.92
N ALA A 52 20.26 -28.40 -14.77
CA ALA A 52 21.01 -29.12 -15.77
C ALA A 52 21.79 -30.26 -15.12
N ASN A 53 21.76 -31.44 -15.71
CA ASN A 53 22.42 -32.66 -15.21
C ASN A 53 22.07 -32.99 -13.75
N SER A 54 20.78 -32.86 -13.38
CA SER A 54 20.27 -33.09 -12.03
C SER A 54 20.84 -32.16 -10.96
N GLN A 55 21.35 -31.00 -11.35
CA GLN A 55 21.82 -29.94 -10.45
C GLN A 55 21.16 -28.61 -10.83
N THR A 56 20.78 -27.83 -9.83
CA THR A 56 20.28 -26.47 -10.03
C THR A 56 21.45 -25.57 -10.45
N VAL A 57 21.44 -25.12 -11.68
CA VAL A 57 22.49 -24.27 -12.28
C VAL A 57 22.18 -22.80 -12.12
N TYR A 58 20.91 -22.44 -12.03
CA TYR A 58 20.46 -21.07 -11.92
C TYR A 58 19.19 -20.99 -11.05
N GLU A 59 19.21 -20.09 -10.10
CA GLU A 59 18.08 -19.76 -9.28
C GLU A 59 17.92 -18.23 -9.21
N ALA A 60 16.77 -17.72 -9.54
CA ALA A 60 16.45 -16.30 -9.43
C ALA A 60 15.04 -16.10 -8.87
N GLU A 61 14.93 -15.22 -7.89
CA GLU A 61 13.64 -14.76 -7.40
C GLU A 61 13.14 -13.57 -8.25
N VAL A 62 11.93 -13.70 -8.75
CA VAL A 62 11.23 -12.59 -9.42
C VAL A 62 10.34 -11.92 -8.39
N ASN A 63 10.67 -10.69 -7.99
CA ASN A 63 9.86 -9.89 -7.08
C ASN A 63 8.59 -9.44 -7.79
N GLY A 64 7.46 -10.03 -7.43
CA GLY A 64 6.12 -9.71 -7.96
C GLY A 64 5.42 -8.58 -7.20
N GLY A 65 6.04 -8.03 -6.16
CA GLY A 65 5.46 -7.02 -5.29
C GLY A 65 4.91 -7.57 -3.98
N TYR A 66 3.80 -7.04 -3.53
CA TYR A 66 3.16 -7.41 -2.27
C TYR A 66 1.64 -7.52 -2.43
N GLU A 67 1.06 -8.48 -1.71
CA GLU A 67 -0.36 -8.53 -1.43
C GLU A 67 -0.57 -7.97 -0.01
N ILE A 68 -1.37 -6.90 0.10
CA ILE A 68 -1.57 -6.15 1.35
C ILE A 68 -3.03 -6.27 1.78
N GLU A 69 -3.25 -6.75 2.98
CA GLU A 69 -4.52 -6.69 3.67
C GLU A 69 -4.47 -5.53 4.66
N LEU A 70 -5.31 -4.52 4.47
CA LEU A 70 -5.39 -3.33 5.30
C LEU A 70 -6.78 -3.21 5.90
N THR A 71 -6.86 -3.20 7.22
CA THR A 71 -8.12 -3.07 7.98
C THR A 71 -8.25 -1.64 8.49
N LEU A 72 -9.32 -0.99 8.10
CA LEU A 72 -9.72 0.37 8.50
C LEU A 72 -11.01 0.34 9.31
N ILE A 73 -11.26 1.43 10.04
CA ILE A 73 -12.45 1.56 10.88
C ILE A 73 -13.71 1.76 10.01
N ASP A 74 -13.60 2.47 8.89
CA ASP A 74 -14.76 2.82 8.06
C ASP A 74 -14.40 2.98 6.58
N ILE A 75 -15.42 3.08 5.73
CA ILE A 75 -15.32 3.44 4.32
C ILE A 75 -15.71 4.93 4.19
N ILE A 76 -14.73 5.78 3.89
CA ILE A 76 -14.99 7.17 3.58
C ILE A 76 -15.08 7.40 2.06
N ASP A 77 -15.78 8.44 1.64
CA ASP A 77 -15.99 8.79 0.23
C ASP A 77 -14.68 8.90 -0.56
N THR A 78 -13.63 9.43 0.08
CA THR A 78 -12.30 9.54 -0.55
C THR A 78 -11.72 8.17 -0.92
N ILE A 79 -11.86 7.16 -0.06
CA ILE A 79 -11.43 5.79 -0.34
C ILE A 79 -12.31 5.19 -1.43
N ALA A 80 -13.62 5.37 -1.33
CA ALA A 80 -14.56 4.86 -2.31
C ALA A 80 -14.23 5.40 -3.72
N GLU A 81 -13.98 6.69 -3.86
CA GLU A 81 -13.61 7.30 -5.12
C GLU A 81 -12.20 6.89 -5.59
N LYS A 82 -11.18 7.08 -4.75
CA LYS A 82 -9.76 7.00 -5.17
C LYS A 82 -9.19 5.58 -5.17
N TRP A 83 -9.78 4.64 -4.44
CA TRP A 83 -9.32 3.24 -4.39
C TRP A 83 -10.25 2.29 -5.13
N LEU A 84 -11.56 2.50 -5.01
CA LEU A 84 -12.57 1.61 -5.58
C LEU A 84 -13.11 2.10 -6.94
N GLY A 85 -12.92 3.39 -7.25
CA GLY A 85 -13.42 4.01 -8.47
C GLY A 85 -14.92 4.28 -8.45
N TYR A 86 -15.51 4.45 -7.26
CA TYR A 86 -16.93 4.81 -7.13
C TYR A 86 -17.14 6.27 -7.52
N GLU A 87 -18.38 6.58 -7.90
CA GLU A 87 -18.79 7.95 -8.27
C GLU A 87 -19.39 8.66 -7.07
N ILE A 88 -18.84 9.83 -6.73
CA ILE A 88 -19.44 10.68 -5.69
C ILE A 88 -20.56 11.50 -6.34
N ARG A 89 -21.75 11.36 -5.81
CA ARG A 89 -22.96 12.06 -6.22
C ARG A 89 -23.44 12.99 -5.13
N SER A 90 -24.29 13.96 -5.46
CA SER A 90 -24.86 14.92 -4.48
C SER A 90 -25.69 14.27 -3.37
N ASN A 91 -26.18 13.06 -3.59
CA ASN A 91 -27.00 12.29 -2.67
C ASN A 91 -26.30 11.06 -2.08
N GLY A 92 -24.99 10.89 -2.33
CA GLY A 92 -24.21 9.78 -1.80
C GLY A 92 -23.20 9.21 -2.78
N THR A 93 -22.60 8.10 -2.40
CA THR A 93 -21.58 7.38 -3.18
C THR A 93 -22.24 6.28 -4.00
N LEU A 94 -21.98 6.27 -5.32
CA LEU A 94 -22.56 5.31 -6.26
C LEU A 94 -21.50 4.34 -6.76
N GLU A 95 -21.72 3.07 -6.54
CA GLU A 95 -20.99 2.00 -7.21
C GLU A 95 -21.61 1.71 -8.58
N VAL A 96 -20.81 1.85 -9.63
CA VAL A 96 -21.22 1.53 -11.00
C VAL A 96 -20.44 0.32 -11.50
N ALA A 97 -21.16 -0.66 -12.02
CA ALA A 97 -20.53 -1.81 -12.69
C ALA A 97 -19.97 -1.33 -14.05
N LYS A 98 -18.70 -0.93 -14.05
CA LYS A 98 -17.96 -0.54 -15.24
C LYS A 98 -16.81 -1.49 -15.46
N ASP A 99 -16.54 -1.79 -16.71
CA ASP A 99 -15.35 -2.53 -17.13
C ASP A 99 -14.19 -1.53 -17.32
N THR A 100 -13.89 -0.78 -16.27
CA THR A 100 -12.85 0.26 -16.27
C THR A 100 -11.69 -0.13 -15.39
N GLU A 101 -10.50 0.33 -15.75
CA GLU A 101 -9.30 0.16 -14.93
C GLU A 101 -9.51 0.86 -13.57
N LYS A 102 -9.19 0.15 -12.48
CA LYS A 102 -9.30 0.70 -11.14
C LYS A 102 -8.26 1.78 -10.91
N PRO A 103 -8.57 2.81 -10.10
CA PRO A 103 -7.60 3.83 -9.72
C PRO A 103 -6.36 3.22 -9.09
N ARG A 104 -5.20 3.77 -9.42
CA ARG A 104 -3.90 3.41 -8.85
C ARG A 104 -3.43 4.50 -7.90
N PHE A 105 -2.73 4.08 -6.86
CA PHE A 105 -2.22 4.99 -5.84
C PHE A 105 -0.92 4.47 -5.23
N ALA A 106 -0.16 5.39 -4.62
CA ALA A 106 0.90 5.02 -3.70
C ALA A 106 0.32 4.91 -2.28
N LEU A 107 0.62 3.83 -1.58
CA LEU A 107 0.15 3.58 -0.22
C LEU A 107 1.24 3.92 0.79
N ILE A 108 0.88 4.59 1.87
CA ILE A 108 1.78 5.01 2.95
C ILE A 108 1.29 4.39 4.25
N LEU A 109 2.17 3.63 4.92
CA LEU A 109 1.88 3.00 6.20
C LEU A 109 2.99 3.32 7.18
N SER A 110 2.68 4.00 8.28
CA SER A 110 3.66 4.36 9.29
C SER A 110 3.43 3.59 10.58
N ASP A 111 4.46 2.88 11.01
CA ASP A 111 4.48 2.13 12.26
C ASP A 111 5.44 2.78 13.24
N ASN A 112 5.02 2.89 14.49
CA ASN A 112 5.92 3.16 15.60
C ASN A 112 6.23 1.85 16.33
N ASP A 113 7.51 1.58 16.54
CA ASP A 113 7.95 0.47 17.35
C ASP A 113 8.37 0.95 18.77
N THR A 114 8.75 0.01 19.62
CA THR A 114 9.21 0.31 20.98
C THR A 114 10.55 1.04 21.05
N SER A 115 11.20 1.31 19.89
CA SER A 115 12.48 2.01 19.79
C SER A 115 12.34 3.52 19.57
N ASP A 116 11.13 4.06 19.56
CA ASP A 116 10.77 5.48 19.40
C ASP A 116 11.09 6.13 18.03
N VAL A 117 11.78 5.45 17.13
CA VAL A 117 12.14 6.04 15.84
C VAL A 117 11.00 5.86 14.84
N GLY A 118 10.33 4.71 14.88
CA GLY A 118 9.31 4.35 13.92
C GLY A 118 9.82 4.20 12.48
N LYS A 119 8.95 3.79 11.60
CA LYS A 119 9.23 3.62 10.18
C LYS A 119 8.00 3.91 9.34
N THR A 120 8.23 4.37 8.13
CA THR A 120 7.20 4.53 7.12
C THR A 120 7.51 3.65 5.92
N GLU A 121 6.55 2.82 5.55
CA GLU A 121 6.58 1.97 4.36
C GLU A 121 5.77 2.65 3.25
N ILE A 122 6.37 2.82 2.09
CA ILE A 122 5.73 3.42 0.92
C ILE A 122 5.70 2.38 -0.19
N PHE A 123 4.52 2.01 -0.65
CA PHE A 123 4.32 1.12 -1.78
C PHE A 123 3.90 1.95 -2.99
N TYR A 124 4.69 1.94 -4.05
CA TYR A 124 4.57 2.92 -5.14
C TYR A 124 3.43 2.69 -6.11
N ASN A 125 3.03 1.46 -6.37
CA ASN A 125 2.05 1.16 -7.41
C ASN A 125 1.02 0.16 -6.89
N CYS A 126 0.03 0.69 -6.19
CA CYS A 126 -1.03 -0.07 -5.55
C CYS A 126 -2.34 0.02 -6.33
N VAL A 127 -3.10 -1.05 -6.27
CA VAL A 127 -4.48 -1.11 -6.73
C VAL A 127 -5.31 -1.92 -5.73
N CYS A 128 -6.52 -1.46 -5.42
CA CYS A 128 -7.44 -2.22 -4.59
C CYS A 128 -8.08 -3.34 -5.44
N THR A 129 -7.77 -4.60 -5.14
CA THR A 129 -8.15 -5.75 -5.98
C THR A 129 -9.53 -6.29 -5.67
N SER A 130 -10.03 -6.09 -4.46
CA SER A 130 -11.37 -6.53 -4.08
C SER A 130 -12.18 -5.37 -3.49
N ARG A 131 -13.48 -5.45 -3.70
CA ARG A 131 -14.43 -4.61 -2.97
C ARG A 131 -14.54 -5.13 -1.54
N PRO A 132 -14.65 -4.25 -0.54
CA PRO A 132 -14.89 -4.69 0.83
C PRO A 132 -16.30 -5.27 0.98
N ASP A 133 -16.43 -6.22 1.88
CA ASP A 133 -17.74 -6.74 2.26
C ASP A 133 -18.51 -5.70 3.07
N ILE A 134 -19.81 -5.57 2.82
CA ILE A 134 -20.69 -4.71 3.58
C ILE A 134 -21.42 -5.59 4.61
N THR A 135 -21.14 -5.32 5.88
CA THR A 135 -21.77 -6.04 6.99
C THR A 135 -22.55 -5.06 7.85
N GLY A 136 -23.69 -5.47 8.35
CA GLY A 136 -24.50 -4.73 9.29
C GLY A 136 -24.96 -5.65 10.43
N LYS A 137 -24.82 -5.20 11.67
CA LYS A 137 -25.36 -5.88 12.84
C LYS A 137 -26.21 -4.93 13.65
N THR A 138 -27.29 -5.45 14.23
CA THR A 138 -28.04 -4.73 15.25
C THR A 138 -27.31 -4.87 16.58
N ALA A 139 -26.96 -3.73 17.20
CA ALA A 139 -26.37 -3.74 18.54
C ALA A 139 -27.38 -4.35 19.54
N GLU A 140 -26.92 -5.29 20.36
CA GLU A 140 -27.65 -5.70 21.53
C GLU A 140 -27.62 -4.58 22.58
N GLN A 141 -28.66 -4.49 23.39
CA GLN A 141 -28.86 -3.41 24.35
C GLN A 141 -27.61 -3.22 25.24
N GLY A 142 -26.86 -2.14 25.03
CA GLY A 142 -25.70 -1.76 25.81
C GLY A 142 -24.32 -2.13 25.22
N ASN A 143 -24.24 -2.84 24.10
CA ASN A 143 -22.99 -3.18 23.42
C ASN A 143 -23.01 -2.69 21.98
N TRP A 144 -21.99 -1.90 21.62
CA TRP A 144 -21.71 -1.55 20.23
C TRP A 144 -20.70 -2.55 19.68
N ASP A 145 -21.09 -3.32 18.64
CA ASP A 145 -20.16 -4.14 17.89
C ASP A 145 -19.32 -3.24 16.96
N GLU A 146 -18.02 -3.25 17.15
CA GLU A 146 -17.11 -2.56 16.25
C GLU A 146 -17.09 -3.27 14.89
N GLN A 147 -17.33 -2.50 13.82
CA GLN A 147 -17.24 -3.01 12.45
C GLN A 147 -15.98 -2.45 11.82
N PHE A 148 -15.23 -3.34 11.17
CA PHE A 148 -14.01 -3.00 10.47
C PHE A 148 -14.13 -3.39 9.01
N VAL A 149 -13.45 -2.65 8.17
CA VAL A 149 -13.44 -2.87 6.73
C VAL A 149 -12.04 -3.28 6.31
N THR A 150 -11.92 -4.45 5.70
CA THR A 150 -10.64 -4.96 5.20
C THR A 150 -10.54 -4.80 3.69
N TYR A 151 -9.51 -4.09 3.25
CA TYR A 151 -9.18 -3.88 1.86
C TYR A 151 -8.05 -4.82 1.44
N LYS A 152 -8.21 -5.47 0.28
CA LYS A 152 -7.13 -6.22 -0.36
C LYS A 152 -6.51 -5.37 -1.44
N ILE A 153 -5.24 -5.06 -1.26
CA ILE A 153 -4.48 -4.16 -2.11
C ILE A 153 -3.29 -4.92 -2.67
N THR A 154 -3.09 -4.85 -3.98
CA THR A 154 -1.92 -5.40 -4.63
C THR A 154 -0.94 -4.29 -4.94
N ALA A 155 0.28 -4.38 -4.44
CA ALA A 155 1.38 -3.50 -4.75
C ALA A 155 2.29 -4.16 -5.78
N ARG A 156 2.45 -3.54 -6.94
CA ARG A 156 3.28 -4.02 -8.06
C ARG A 156 4.50 -3.13 -8.26
N PRO A 157 5.53 -3.60 -8.97
CA PRO A 157 6.60 -2.74 -9.42
C PRO A 157 6.07 -1.57 -10.26
N ARG A 158 6.58 -0.36 -10.06
CA ARG A 158 6.25 0.78 -10.92
C ARG A 158 6.99 0.66 -12.25
N LEU A 159 6.40 1.17 -13.32
CA LEU A 159 6.92 0.95 -14.67
C LEU A 159 8.25 1.67 -14.93
N LYS A 160 8.48 2.82 -14.29
CA LYS A 160 9.64 3.68 -14.51
C LYS A 160 10.99 3.01 -14.18
N ASP A 161 11.06 2.29 -13.06
CA ASP A 161 12.32 1.77 -12.51
C ASP A 161 12.17 0.46 -11.72
N ASN A 162 11.01 -0.18 -11.83
CA ASN A 162 10.66 -1.39 -11.09
C ASN A 162 10.69 -1.23 -9.55
N ALA A 163 10.66 -0.02 -9.01
CA ALA A 163 10.57 0.19 -7.58
C ALA A 163 9.22 -0.29 -7.06
N VAL A 164 9.24 -1.10 -5.99
CA VAL A 164 8.04 -1.65 -5.34
C VAL A 164 7.75 -0.92 -4.05
N ARG A 165 8.76 -0.84 -3.19
CA ARG A 165 8.62 -0.33 -1.83
C ARG A 165 9.85 0.47 -1.41
N LEU A 166 9.62 1.56 -0.69
CA LEU A 166 10.66 2.30 0.03
C LEU A 166 10.33 2.27 1.52
N ARG A 167 11.34 2.03 2.34
CA ARG A 167 11.24 2.18 3.79
C ARG A 167 12.09 3.36 4.22
N ILE A 168 11.50 4.26 4.97
CA ILE A 168 12.17 5.40 5.58
C ILE A 168 12.01 5.38 7.10
N SER A 169 12.94 6.00 7.81
CA SER A 169 12.85 6.17 9.28
C SER A 169 11.90 7.32 9.62
N GLY A 170 11.18 7.16 10.73
CA GLY A 170 10.22 8.14 11.21
C GLY A 170 8.78 7.87 10.75
N THR A 171 7.87 8.54 11.42
CA THR A 171 6.40 8.42 11.20
C THR A 171 5.74 9.75 10.88
N THR A 172 6.52 10.79 10.60
CA THR A 172 5.99 12.09 10.19
C THR A 172 5.24 11.97 8.86
N GLU A 173 4.10 12.63 8.76
CA GLU A 173 3.35 12.70 7.52
C GLU A 173 4.19 13.35 6.42
N LEU A 174 4.16 12.73 5.25
CA LEU A 174 4.93 13.18 4.09
C LEU A 174 4.13 14.23 3.31
N GLU A 175 4.78 15.32 2.92
CA GLU A 175 4.17 16.33 2.05
C GLU A 175 4.15 15.88 0.57
N ALA A 176 5.07 14.97 0.21
CA ALA A 176 5.17 14.37 -1.13
C ALA A 176 5.73 12.96 -1.04
N ILE A 177 5.40 12.11 -2.02
CA ILE A 177 5.98 10.77 -2.14
C ILE A 177 7.45 10.91 -2.57
N PRO A 178 8.41 10.43 -1.75
CA PRO A 178 9.83 10.52 -2.08
C PRO A 178 10.18 9.60 -3.26
N GLU A 179 10.97 10.13 -4.18
CA GLU A 179 11.63 9.31 -5.20
C GLU A 179 12.76 8.50 -4.55
N PRO A 180 12.98 7.24 -4.97
CA PRO A 180 14.14 6.48 -4.53
C PRO A 180 15.42 7.23 -4.89
N ALA A 181 16.30 7.44 -3.92
CA ALA A 181 17.60 8.04 -4.16
C ALA A 181 18.48 7.11 -5.04
N ALA A 182 19.42 7.71 -5.76
CA ALA A 182 20.42 6.95 -6.49
C ALA A 182 21.21 6.04 -5.53
N VAL A 183 21.59 4.84 -6.00
CA VAL A 183 22.42 3.92 -5.23
C VAL A 183 23.77 4.58 -4.97
N THR A 184 24.07 4.89 -3.72
CA THR A 184 25.41 5.27 -3.30
C THR A 184 26.24 3.99 -3.23
N THR A 185 26.98 3.67 -4.30
CA THR A 185 27.99 2.62 -4.27
C THR A 185 29.16 3.12 -3.43
N ASN A 186 29.20 2.76 -2.16
CA ASN A 186 30.40 2.85 -1.35
C ASN A 186 31.38 1.75 -1.81
N ASN A 187 31.89 1.87 -3.03
CA ASN A 187 33.07 1.15 -3.46
C ASN A 187 34.29 1.88 -2.91
N THR A 188 34.60 1.67 -1.64
CA THR A 188 35.97 1.84 -1.19
C THR A 188 36.68 0.55 -1.56
N PRO A 189 37.60 0.52 -2.56
CA PRO A 189 38.43 -0.63 -2.79
C PRO A 189 39.30 -0.79 -1.55
N SER A 190 39.17 -1.92 -0.86
CA SER A 190 40.19 -2.35 0.11
C SER A 190 41.46 -2.59 -0.67
N THR A 191 42.37 -1.64 -0.58
CA THR A 191 43.75 -1.81 -1.09
C THR A 191 44.41 -2.97 -0.31
N PRO A 192 45.13 -3.88 -0.98
CA PRO A 192 45.76 -5.03 -0.38
C PRO A 192 46.89 -4.67 0.60
#